data_83e0dd9e2f6d661ec663b858625f7a19
#
_entry.id   83e0dd9e2f6d661ec663b858625f7a19
#
_cell.length_a   1.000
_cell.length_b   1.000
_cell.length_c   1.000
_cell.angle_alpha   90.00
_cell.angle_beta   90.00
_cell.angle_gamma   90.00
#
_symmetry.space_group_name_H-M   'P 1'
#
loop_
_entity.id
_entity.type
_entity.pdbx_description
1 polymer ?
#
loop_
_entity_poly.entity_id
_entity_poly.type
_entity_poly.pdbx_seq_one_letter_code
_entity_poly.pdbx_strand_id
1 'polypeptide(L)'
;VDEVIRLGDRMVVLREGGVFAAGGVTELLERLDLAEATGRFEAGTVLSGEIVGHDETFKTSRVSVGEQVLDMPRAPMAVGTGVRLRVRARDVALATTRPSGISIRNILGARVIQIVEEPDTAFAEVLVDIGAQRLRARITRAAVADLGLAEGGAVFALVKSVAFDRRVLGDDSAATRT
;
A
#
# COMPACT_ATOMS: atom_id res chain seq x y z
N VAL A 1 -6.49 13.75 -0.08
CA VAL A 1 -5.45 12.80 -0.57
C VAL A 1 -6.07 11.81 -1.56
N ASP A 2 -7.26 11.29 -1.31
CA ASP A 2 -7.94 10.33 -2.18
C ASP A 2 -8.13 10.82 -3.62
N GLU A 3 -8.51 12.08 -3.79
CA GLU A 3 -8.66 12.69 -5.12
C GLU A 3 -7.32 12.89 -5.82
N VAL A 4 -6.26 13.23 -5.07
CA VAL A 4 -4.90 13.36 -5.65
C VAL A 4 -4.40 12.00 -6.14
N ILE A 5 -4.61 10.93 -5.37
CA ILE A 5 -4.26 9.56 -5.77
C ILE A 5 -5.03 9.15 -7.03
N ARG A 6 -6.30 9.57 -7.14
CA ARG A 6 -7.17 9.22 -8.28
C ARG A 6 -6.90 10.02 -9.54
N LEU A 7 -6.41 11.25 -9.42
CA LEU A 7 -6.37 12.21 -10.52
C LEU A 7 -4.95 12.61 -10.92
N GLY A 8 -3.97 12.53 -10.00
CA GLY A 8 -2.62 13.02 -10.20
C GLY A 8 -1.60 11.91 -10.51
N ASP A 9 -0.66 12.20 -11.40
CA ASP A 9 0.55 11.40 -11.58
C ASP A 9 1.72 12.02 -10.80
N ARG A 10 1.67 13.32 -10.56
CA ARG A 10 2.65 14.08 -9.78
C ARG A 10 1.97 14.89 -8.69
N MET A 11 2.66 15.07 -7.57
CA MET A 11 2.20 15.83 -6.41
C MET A 11 3.30 16.80 -5.96
N VAL A 12 2.85 17.95 -5.47
CA VAL A 12 3.70 18.91 -4.78
C VAL A 12 3.15 19.09 -3.38
N VAL A 13 3.99 18.89 -2.37
CA VAL A 13 3.64 19.10 -0.97
C VAL A 13 4.21 20.44 -0.53
N LEU A 14 3.34 21.31 -0.02
CA LEU A 14 3.71 22.61 0.51
C LEU A 14 3.74 22.58 2.05
N ARG A 15 4.75 23.20 2.64
CA ARG A 15 4.86 23.41 4.08
C ARG A 15 5.41 24.81 4.36
N GLU A 16 4.78 25.54 5.28
CA GLU A 16 5.20 26.87 5.69
C GLU A 16 5.38 27.86 4.51
N GLY A 17 4.55 27.72 3.47
CA GLY A 17 4.60 28.57 2.28
C GLY A 17 5.66 28.20 1.24
N GLY A 18 6.46 27.15 1.48
CA GLY A 18 7.48 26.63 0.54
C GLY A 18 7.16 25.25 0.00
N VAL A 19 7.83 24.86 -1.09
CA VAL A 19 7.76 23.49 -1.61
C VAL A 19 8.60 22.61 -0.68
N PHE A 20 7.92 21.69 0.02
CA PHE A 20 8.57 20.72 0.92
C PHE A 20 8.97 19.44 0.18
N ALA A 21 8.15 18.98 -0.75
CA ALA A 21 8.46 17.84 -1.61
C ALA A 21 7.71 17.93 -2.93
N ALA A 22 8.30 17.41 -4.00
CA ALA A 22 7.66 17.27 -5.32
C ALA A 22 8.14 15.97 -5.98
N GLY A 23 7.20 15.20 -6.57
CA GLY A 23 7.53 13.92 -7.18
C GLY A 23 6.32 13.14 -7.67
N GLY A 24 6.49 11.88 -8.00
CA GLY A 24 5.40 10.97 -8.29
C GLY A 24 4.48 10.78 -7.08
N VAL A 25 3.18 10.67 -7.31
CA VAL A 25 2.22 10.48 -6.20
C VAL A 25 2.56 9.25 -5.37
N THR A 26 2.86 8.13 -6.01
CA THR A 26 3.23 6.87 -5.33
C THR A 26 4.50 7.04 -4.49
N GLU A 27 5.54 7.65 -5.06
CA GLU A 27 6.81 7.90 -4.38
C GLU A 27 6.63 8.78 -3.13
N LEU A 28 5.86 9.85 -3.25
CA LEU A 28 5.63 10.77 -2.13
C LEU A 28 4.73 10.17 -1.04
N LEU A 29 3.81 9.27 -1.40
CA LEU A 29 2.98 8.56 -0.42
C LEU A 29 3.76 7.51 0.37
N GLU A 30 4.86 6.98 -0.16
CA GLU A 30 5.76 6.07 0.56
C GLU A 30 6.63 6.80 1.60
N ARG A 31 6.85 8.09 1.45
CA ARG A 31 7.65 8.88 2.38
C ARG A 31 6.96 9.09 3.71
N LEU A 32 7.51 8.52 4.78
CA LEU A 32 6.96 8.60 6.13
C LEU A 32 7.04 10.01 6.73
N ASP A 33 8.05 10.80 6.33
CA ASP A 33 8.23 12.20 6.75
C ASP A 33 7.13 13.14 6.21
N LEU A 34 6.37 12.70 5.21
CA LEU A 34 5.23 13.44 4.66
C LEU A 34 3.88 13.07 5.33
N ALA A 35 3.86 12.18 6.31
CA ALA A 35 2.64 11.70 6.96
C ALA A 35 1.78 12.84 7.53
N GLU A 36 2.39 13.88 8.09
CA GLU A 36 1.67 15.04 8.61
C GLU A 36 1.00 15.87 7.52
N ALA A 37 1.67 16.04 6.38
CA ALA A 37 1.18 16.84 5.26
C ALA A 37 0.11 16.11 4.43
N THR A 38 0.16 14.77 4.38
CA THR A 38 -0.78 13.94 3.61
C THR A 38 -2.01 13.50 4.40
N GLY A 39 -2.09 13.86 5.69
CA GLY A 39 -3.17 13.45 6.59
C GLY A 39 -2.92 12.05 7.18
N ARG A 40 -2.57 11.99 8.45
CA ARG A 40 -2.18 10.77 9.18
C ARG A 40 -3.21 9.63 9.10
N PHE A 41 -4.51 9.96 9.08
CA PHE A 41 -5.60 8.97 9.03
C PHE A 41 -5.85 8.38 7.62
N GLU A 42 -5.43 9.07 6.59
CA GLU A 42 -5.63 8.73 5.19
C GLU A 42 -4.36 8.13 4.56
N ALA A 43 -3.26 8.06 5.32
CA ALA A 43 -2.01 7.49 4.87
C ALA A 43 -2.20 6.05 4.35
N GLY A 44 -1.61 5.75 3.22
CA GLY A 44 -1.70 4.43 2.60
C GLY A 44 -0.75 4.31 1.43
N THR A 45 -0.78 3.15 0.81
CA THR A 45 0.05 2.83 -0.36
C THR A 45 -0.85 2.51 -1.54
N VAL A 46 -0.39 2.85 -2.74
CA VAL A 46 -0.97 2.39 -3.99
C VAL A 46 -0.06 1.33 -4.57
N LEU A 47 -0.55 0.11 -4.63
CA LEU A 47 0.14 -1.02 -5.25
C LEU A 47 -0.33 -1.17 -6.69
N SER A 48 0.60 -1.37 -7.60
CA SER A 48 0.31 -1.74 -8.98
C SER A 48 0.34 -3.25 -9.12
N GLY A 49 -0.65 -3.82 -9.82
CA GLY A 49 -0.73 -5.25 -10.02
C GLY A 49 -1.52 -5.61 -11.27
N GLU A 50 -1.63 -6.89 -11.55
CA GLU A 50 -2.37 -7.43 -12.68
C GLU A 50 -3.39 -8.46 -12.21
N ILE A 51 -4.61 -8.43 -12.73
CA ILE A 51 -5.63 -9.44 -12.44
C ILE A 51 -5.19 -10.78 -13.05
N VAL A 52 -4.92 -11.77 -12.21
CA VAL A 52 -4.48 -13.10 -12.63
C VAL A 52 -5.57 -14.16 -12.53
N GLY A 53 -6.72 -13.82 -11.99
CA GLY A 53 -7.85 -14.74 -11.93
C GLY A 53 -9.04 -14.19 -11.16
N HIS A 54 -10.14 -14.90 -11.29
CA HIS A 54 -11.40 -14.61 -10.60
C HIS A 54 -11.93 -15.88 -9.93
N ASP A 55 -12.53 -15.71 -8.78
CA ASP A 55 -13.28 -16.76 -8.08
C ASP A 55 -14.76 -16.40 -8.10
N GLU A 56 -15.52 -17.19 -8.82
CA GLU A 56 -16.97 -16.95 -8.97
C GLU A 56 -17.78 -17.44 -7.76
N THR A 57 -17.23 -18.33 -6.95
CA THR A 57 -17.87 -18.82 -5.72
C THR A 57 -17.82 -17.76 -4.64
N PHE A 58 -16.63 -17.21 -4.39
CA PHE A 58 -16.42 -16.22 -3.33
C PHE A 58 -16.53 -14.77 -3.83
N LYS A 59 -16.79 -14.57 -5.13
CA LYS A 59 -16.88 -13.24 -5.75
C LYS A 59 -15.64 -12.38 -5.46
N THR A 60 -14.46 -12.96 -5.68
CA THR A 60 -13.17 -12.29 -5.51
C THR A 60 -12.38 -12.30 -6.81
N SER A 61 -11.40 -11.39 -6.89
CA SER A 61 -10.37 -11.34 -7.92
C SER A 61 -9.01 -11.50 -7.26
N ARG A 62 -8.11 -12.23 -7.91
CA ARG A 62 -6.72 -12.36 -7.52
C ARG A 62 -5.87 -11.40 -8.35
N VAL A 63 -5.01 -10.65 -7.68
CA VAL A 63 -4.13 -9.68 -8.30
C VAL A 63 -2.69 -10.01 -7.95
N SER A 64 -1.83 -10.19 -8.95
CA SER A 64 -0.40 -10.33 -8.74
C SER A 64 0.22 -8.96 -8.45
N VAL A 65 1.07 -8.90 -7.44
CA VAL A 65 1.91 -7.75 -7.09
C VAL A 65 3.33 -8.29 -6.94
N GLY A 66 4.11 -8.18 -8.01
CA GLY A 66 5.36 -8.92 -8.10
C GLY A 66 5.15 -10.43 -8.02
N GLU A 67 5.87 -11.10 -7.13
CA GLU A 67 5.74 -12.54 -6.91
C GLU A 67 4.62 -12.94 -5.93
N GLN A 68 3.92 -11.97 -5.36
CA GLN A 68 2.87 -12.19 -4.38
C GLN A 68 1.49 -11.98 -5.00
N VAL A 69 0.46 -12.55 -4.37
CA VAL A 69 -0.92 -12.46 -4.83
C VAL A 69 -1.80 -11.93 -3.71
N LEU A 70 -2.67 -10.98 -4.04
CA LEU A 70 -3.70 -10.46 -3.15
C LEU A 70 -5.09 -10.83 -3.65
N ASP A 71 -5.95 -11.20 -2.71
CA ASP A 71 -7.40 -11.34 -2.93
C ASP A 71 -8.09 -10.00 -2.68
N MET A 72 -9.00 -9.63 -3.58
CA MET A 72 -9.82 -8.43 -3.46
C MET A 72 -11.28 -8.75 -3.87
N PRO A 73 -12.25 -7.90 -3.52
CA PRO A 73 -13.61 -8.03 -4.08
C PRO A 73 -13.59 -8.08 -5.60
N ARG A 74 -14.53 -8.83 -6.18
CA ARG A 74 -14.61 -9.06 -7.63
C ARG A 74 -14.52 -7.75 -8.42
N ALA A 75 -13.48 -7.64 -9.23
CA ALA A 75 -13.31 -6.55 -10.16
C ALA A 75 -14.03 -6.85 -11.50
N PRO A 76 -14.65 -5.86 -12.15
CA PRO A 76 -15.37 -6.05 -13.41
C PRO A 76 -14.45 -6.11 -14.64
N MET A 77 -13.13 -6.22 -14.46
CA MET A 77 -12.16 -6.27 -15.55
C MET A 77 -11.71 -7.69 -15.85
N ALA A 78 -11.19 -7.88 -17.06
CA ALA A 78 -10.66 -9.17 -17.51
C ALA A 78 -9.33 -9.54 -16.82
N VAL A 79 -9.00 -10.82 -16.83
CA VAL A 79 -7.66 -11.32 -16.49
C VAL A 79 -6.64 -10.70 -17.46
N GLY A 80 -5.47 -10.34 -16.96
CA GLY A 80 -4.44 -9.62 -17.69
C GLY A 80 -4.55 -8.09 -17.59
N THR A 81 -5.63 -7.57 -16.97
CA THR A 81 -5.78 -6.12 -16.81
C THR A 81 -4.93 -5.61 -15.65
N GLY A 82 -4.11 -4.57 -15.93
CA GLY A 82 -3.37 -3.84 -14.92
C GLY A 82 -4.31 -3.02 -14.02
N VAL A 83 -4.08 -3.05 -12.72
CA VAL A 83 -4.91 -2.38 -11.72
C VAL A 83 -4.06 -1.67 -10.68
N ARG A 84 -4.62 -0.62 -10.09
CA ARG A 84 -4.07 0.04 -8.91
C ARG A 84 -4.90 -0.32 -7.68
N LEU A 85 -4.23 -0.82 -6.66
CA LEU A 85 -4.82 -1.23 -5.39
C LEU A 85 -4.45 -0.23 -4.32
N ARG A 86 -5.43 0.39 -3.69
CA ARG A 86 -5.19 1.24 -2.54
C ARG A 86 -5.29 0.43 -1.25
N VAL A 87 -4.22 0.47 -0.46
CA VAL A 87 -4.15 -0.13 0.87
C VAL A 87 -3.94 0.98 1.88
N ARG A 88 -4.86 1.14 2.83
CA ARG A 88 -4.70 2.11 3.92
C ARG A 88 -3.75 1.56 4.97
N ALA A 89 -2.83 2.38 5.46
CA ALA A 89 -1.85 1.96 6.45
C ALA A 89 -2.48 1.36 7.72
N ARG A 90 -3.63 1.87 8.14
CA ARG A 90 -4.40 1.35 9.29
C ARG A 90 -5.04 -0.02 9.08
N ASP A 91 -5.18 -0.46 7.82
CA ASP A 91 -5.74 -1.76 7.45
C ASP A 91 -4.64 -2.82 7.28
N VAL A 92 -3.39 -2.46 7.60
CA VAL A 92 -2.22 -3.35 7.57
C VAL A 92 -1.76 -3.64 9.00
N ALA A 93 -1.78 -4.91 9.38
CA ALA A 93 -1.13 -5.38 10.59
C ALA A 93 0.18 -6.09 10.25
N LEU A 94 1.08 -6.21 11.23
CA LEU A 94 2.34 -6.91 11.08
C LEU A 94 2.41 -8.10 12.04
N ALA A 95 3.09 -9.18 11.62
CA ALA A 95 3.37 -10.34 12.43
C ALA A 95 4.80 -10.83 12.15
N THR A 96 5.50 -11.33 13.16
CA THR A 96 6.85 -11.90 13.03
C THR A 96 6.83 -13.34 12.56
N THR A 97 5.70 -14.02 12.75
CA THR A 97 5.45 -15.38 12.25
C THR A 97 4.20 -15.39 11.38
N ARG A 98 4.15 -16.29 10.38
CA ARG A 98 2.96 -16.42 9.53
C ARG A 98 1.76 -16.89 10.36
N PRO A 99 0.73 -16.08 10.56
CA PRO A 99 -0.41 -16.47 11.37
C PRO A 99 -1.32 -17.46 10.63
N SER A 100 -2.05 -18.26 11.42
CA SER A 100 -3.08 -19.18 10.97
C SER A 100 -4.38 -18.97 11.76
N GLY A 101 -5.51 -19.49 11.28
CA GLY A 101 -6.79 -19.40 11.98
C GLY A 101 -7.37 -17.99 12.08
N ILE A 102 -7.01 -17.09 11.16
CA ILE A 102 -7.48 -15.72 11.11
C ILE A 102 -8.30 -15.44 9.85
N SER A 103 -9.13 -14.41 9.88
CA SER A 103 -9.99 -14.04 8.74
C SER A 103 -9.28 -13.18 7.69
N ILE A 104 -8.07 -12.69 7.95
CA ILE A 104 -7.30 -11.91 6.98
C ILE A 104 -6.72 -12.87 5.95
N ARG A 105 -7.08 -12.66 4.69
CA ARG A 105 -6.68 -13.53 3.56
C ARG A 105 -5.33 -13.11 2.96
N ASN A 106 -5.05 -11.82 2.92
CA ASN A 106 -3.85 -11.29 2.32
C ASN A 106 -2.72 -11.25 3.36
N ILE A 107 -1.84 -12.23 3.32
CA ILE A 107 -0.67 -12.36 4.19
C ILE A 107 0.57 -12.39 3.31
N LEU A 108 1.25 -11.27 3.24
CA LEU A 108 2.40 -11.03 2.35
C LEU A 108 3.69 -11.17 3.13
N GLY A 109 4.66 -11.91 2.60
CA GLY A 109 6.02 -11.87 3.11
C GLY A 109 6.63 -10.49 2.91
N ALA A 110 7.29 -9.95 3.92
CA ALA A 110 7.80 -8.59 3.88
C ALA A 110 9.09 -8.43 4.71
N ARG A 111 9.80 -7.33 4.48
CA ARG A 111 10.95 -6.90 5.27
C ARG A 111 10.76 -5.46 5.72
N VAL A 112 11.03 -5.18 6.97
CA VAL A 112 10.95 -3.81 7.52
C VAL A 112 12.05 -2.95 6.89
N ILE A 113 11.66 -1.81 6.29
CA ILE A 113 12.58 -0.82 5.73
C ILE A 113 12.85 0.30 6.72
N GLN A 114 11.77 0.82 7.33
CA GLN A 114 11.85 2.00 8.18
C GLN A 114 10.73 1.96 9.24
N ILE A 115 11.04 2.45 10.42
CA ILE A 115 10.09 2.64 11.52
C ILE A 115 10.17 4.10 11.96
N VAL A 116 9.04 4.80 11.99
CA VAL A 116 8.95 6.17 12.47
C VAL A 116 7.85 6.25 13.51
N GLU A 117 8.23 6.54 14.75
CA GLU A 117 7.27 6.81 15.82
C GLU A 117 6.62 8.18 15.63
N GLU A 118 5.29 8.24 15.78
CA GLU A 118 4.59 9.52 15.76
C GLU A 118 4.76 10.22 17.12
N PRO A 119 5.33 11.43 17.16
CA PRO A 119 5.46 12.19 18.40
C PRO A 119 4.10 12.38 19.09
N ASP A 120 4.08 12.26 20.41
CA ASP A 120 2.92 12.50 21.27
C ASP A 120 1.67 11.65 20.96
N THR A 121 1.86 10.54 20.24
CA THR A 121 0.78 9.57 19.93
C THR A 121 1.18 8.16 20.34
N ALA A 122 0.19 7.25 20.37
CA ALA A 122 0.42 5.83 20.62
C ALA A 122 0.89 5.06 19.37
N PHE A 123 1.11 5.72 18.24
CA PHE A 123 1.30 5.08 16.95
C PHE A 123 2.71 5.21 16.39
N ALA A 124 3.04 4.29 15.52
CA ALA A 124 4.21 4.28 14.66
C ALA A 124 3.81 3.94 13.23
N GLU A 125 4.49 4.52 12.27
CA GLU A 125 4.43 4.17 10.86
C GLU A 125 5.58 3.23 10.54
N VAL A 126 5.27 2.12 9.91
CA VAL A 126 6.26 1.13 9.47
C VAL A 126 6.16 0.98 7.97
N LEU A 127 7.27 1.21 7.28
CA LEU A 127 7.40 0.93 5.86
C LEU A 127 8.02 -0.46 5.68
N VAL A 128 7.38 -1.31 4.91
CA VAL A 128 7.88 -2.67 4.61
C VAL A 128 8.01 -2.87 3.10
N ASP A 129 9.02 -3.61 2.69
CA ASP A 129 9.23 -4.11 1.34
C ASP A 129 8.51 -5.44 1.18
N ILE A 130 7.64 -5.57 0.21
CA ILE A 130 6.92 -6.80 -0.14
C ILE A 130 7.51 -7.49 -1.39
N GLY A 131 8.74 -7.14 -1.77
CA GLY A 131 9.50 -7.67 -2.89
C GLY A 131 9.55 -6.74 -4.09
N ALA A 132 8.43 -6.44 -4.74
CA ALA A 132 8.40 -5.54 -5.91
C ALA A 132 8.03 -4.09 -5.56
N GLN A 133 7.35 -3.91 -4.44
CA GLN A 133 6.80 -2.62 -4.03
C GLN A 133 6.83 -2.50 -2.50
N ARG A 134 6.57 -1.30 -2.02
CA ARG A 134 6.55 -1.00 -0.60
C ARG A 134 5.12 -0.91 -0.10
N LEU A 135 4.93 -1.25 1.18
CA LEU A 135 3.65 -1.18 1.85
C LEU A 135 3.81 -0.45 3.18
N ARG A 136 2.84 0.38 3.51
CA ARG A 136 2.82 1.16 4.73
C ARG A 136 1.87 0.54 5.74
N ALA A 137 2.32 0.39 6.97
CA ALA A 137 1.51 -0.06 8.10
C ALA A 137 1.53 1.00 9.20
N ARG A 138 0.37 1.26 9.81
CA ARG A 138 0.24 2.12 11.00
C ARG A 138 -0.19 1.26 12.17
N ILE A 139 0.72 1.05 13.11
CA ILE A 139 0.53 0.19 14.28
C ILE A 139 0.84 0.95 15.56
N THR A 140 0.56 0.37 16.72
CA THR A 140 0.91 1.00 17.99
C THR A 140 2.41 0.87 18.27
N ARG A 141 2.99 1.86 18.97
CA ARG A 141 4.38 1.81 19.45
C ARG A 141 4.59 0.60 20.37
N ALA A 142 3.58 0.25 21.18
CA ALA A 142 3.62 -0.96 22.00
C ALA A 142 3.78 -2.21 21.13
N ALA A 143 3.05 -2.33 20.00
CA ALA A 143 3.21 -3.46 19.08
C ALA A 143 4.61 -3.52 18.45
N VAL A 144 5.22 -2.37 18.14
CA VAL A 144 6.62 -2.33 17.65
C VAL A 144 7.56 -2.96 18.68
N ALA A 145 7.40 -2.57 19.96
CA ALA A 145 8.22 -3.09 21.05
C ALA A 145 7.96 -4.59 21.34
N ASP A 146 6.67 -4.98 21.46
CA ASP A 146 6.27 -6.35 21.78
C ASP A 146 6.69 -7.35 20.70
N LEU A 147 6.64 -6.97 19.44
CA LEU A 147 7.06 -7.78 18.31
C LEU A 147 8.59 -7.70 18.06
N GLY A 148 9.30 -6.82 18.75
CA GLY A 148 10.72 -6.59 18.54
C GLY A 148 11.06 -6.18 17.11
N LEU A 149 10.21 -5.32 16.50
CA LEU A 149 10.40 -4.90 15.10
C LEU A 149 11.64 -4.03 14.98
N ALA A 150 12.47 -4.35 13.99
CA ALA A 150 13.67 -3.61 13.65
C ALA A 150 13.84 -3.53 12.14
N GLU A 151 14.50 -2.48 11.66
CA GLU A 151 14.85 -2.34 10.25
C GLU A 151 15.68 -3.54 9.76
N GLY A 152 15.36 -4.04 8.57
CA GLY A 152 15.93 -5.26 8.02
C GLY A 152 15.26 -6.55 8.50
N GLY A 153 14.40 -6.50 9.53
CA GLY A 153 13.69 -7.66 10.06
C GLY A 153 12.65 -8.23 9.08
N ALA A 154 12.57 -9.58 9.02
CA ALA A 154 11.53 -10.25 8.24
C ALA A 154 10.21 -10.24 9.02
N VAL A 155 9.12 -9.94 8.32
CA VAL A 155 7.77 -9.89 8.88
C VAL A 155 6.73 -10.38 7.87
N PHE A 156 5.51 -10.59 8.32
CA PHE A 156 4.34 -10.78 7.46
C PHE A 156 3.44 -9.54 7.56
N ALA A 157 3.13 -8.95 6.41
CA ALA A 157 2.15 -7.87 6.30
C ALA A 157 0.76 -8.47 6.03
N LEU A 158 -0.17 -8.20 6.94
CA LEU A 158 -1.53 -8.69 6.91
C LEU A 158 -2.44 -7.56 6.44
N VAL A 159 -2.97 -7.67 5.23
CA VAL A 159 -3.83 -6.64 4.63
C VAL A 159 -5.29 -7.05 4.78
N LYS A 160 -6.03 -6.35 5.65
CA LYS A 160 -7.43 -6.67 5.97
C LYS A 160 -8.36 -6.31 4.83
N SER A 161 -8.17 -5.16 4.19
CA SER A 161 -8.99 -4.73 3.07
C SER A 161 -8.16 -4.00 2.02
N VAL A 162 -8.54 -4.20 0.77
CA VAL A 162 -7.95 -3.55 -0.38
C VAL A 162 -9.06 -2.81 -1.11
N ALA A 163 -8.90 -1.51 -1.30
CA ALA A 163 -9.79 -0.73 -2.15
C ALA A 163 -9.21 -0.69 -3.56
N PHE A 164 -10.05 -0.96 -4.52
CA PHE A 164 -9.74 -0.93 -5.93
C PHE A 164 -9.97 0.47 -6.49
N ASP A 165 -8.98 1.02 -7.16
CA ASP A 165 -9.14 2.25 -7.95
C ASP A 165 -9.39 1.89 -9.42
N ARG A 166 -10.46 2.44 -10.00
CA ARG A 166 -10.94 2.12 -11.35
C ARG A 166 -10.04 2.58 -12.50
N ARG A 167 -8.86 3.13 -12.24
CA ARG A 167 -7.91 3.42 -13.30
C ARG A 167 -7.27 2.14 -13.80
N VAL A 168 -7.70 1.70 -14.96
CA VAL A 168 -6.91 0.86 -15.86
C VAL A 168 -5.61 1.62 -16.11
N LEU A 169 -4.46 1.00 -15.89
CA LEU A 169 -3.18 1.54 -16.37
C LEU A 169 -3.33 1.67 -17.88
N GLY A 170 -3.51 2.90 -18.36
CA GLY A 170 -3.80 3.17 -19.77
C GLY A 170 -2.71 2.61 -20.66
N ASP A 171 -3.15 2.07 -21.74
CA ASP A 171 -2.35 1.68 -22.90
C ASP A 171 -1.62 2.93 -23.44
N ASP A 172 -0.34 3.04 -23.13
CA ASP A 172 0.58 4.09 -23.63
C ASP A 172 0.97 3.83 -25.12
N SER A 173 0.17 3.07 -25.86
CA SER A 173 0.41 2.70 -27.25
C SER A 173 -0.26 3.62 -28.31
N ALA A 174 -0.75 4.81 -27.95
CA ALA A 174 -1.44 5.71 -28.89
C ALA A 174 -0.75 7.06 -29.11
N ALA A 175 0.57 7.14 -29.05
CA ALA A 175 1.29 8.36 -29.45
C ALA A 175 2.41 8.09 -30.47
N THR A 176 2.07 7.39 -31.58
CA THR A 176 2.89 7.43 -32.78
C THR A 176 2.02 7.23 -34.01
N ARG A 177 1.32 8.27 -34.41
CA ARG A 177 0.89 8.47 -35.81
C ARG A 177 0.75 9.95 -36.12
N THR A 178 1.66 10.34 -37.00
CA THR A 178 1.69 11.47 -37.94
C THR A 178 2.23 12.78 -37.40
#